data_fdc19988d982c25dc604e21ce9c058ed
#
_entry.id   fdc19988d982c25dc604e21ce9c058ed
#
_cell.length_a   1.000
_cell.length_b   1.000
_cell.length_c   1.000
_cell.angle_alpha   90.00
_cell.angle_beta   90.00
_cell.angle_gamma   90.00
#
_symmetry.space_group_name_H-M   'P 1'
#
loop_
_entity.id
_entity.type
_entity.pdbx_description
1 polymer ?
#
loop_
_entity_poly.entity_id
_entity_poly.type
_entity_poly.pdbx_seq_one_letter_code
_entity_poly.pdbx_strand_id
1 'polypeptide(L)'
;MTRLTYLLLITATTLLLACSSQVKNDTEEQTEAQAIEASPKEMLNEAYQLFKEGDDAASILLATQVLELGRETKNDTLVGRALTSLCRNAQRSLDTTKLAELSSELEDLAATSGNKQWLMYRAHMNAEMWRLIGDMDRAEEFYTESMKISLALGATGMYTIDHFNKSFVSTAKGDYKTANALIKKYYLLRKEADAKSEDAYGLIALAYLLEQKENYKGAHEVAVVTRRLFKEQNLFPEPPDEKPLLLVEAKVKEVLTTTTLAEISTNSVSASVPSLLDKYLD
;
A
#
# COMPACT_ATOMS: atom_id res chain seq x y z
N MET A 1 -2.92 -31.74 11.68
CA MET A 1 -3.63 -32.81 10.97
C MET A 1 -3.50 -32.57 9.49
N THR A 2 -2.73 -33.43 8.86
CA THR A 2 -2.61 -33.82 7.44
C THR A 2 -2.69 -32.74 6.35
N ARG A 3 -1.52 -32.27 5.95
CA ARG A 3 -1.29 -31.62 4.66
C ARG A 3 -0.92 -32.69 3.63
N LEU A 4 -1.69 -32.74 2.56
CA LEU A 4 -1.48 -33.66 1.43
C LEU A 4 -0.37 -33.10 0.53
N THR A 5 0.73 -33.84 0.45
CA THR A 5 1.86 -33.64 -0.45
C THR A 5 1.47 -34.16 -1.85
N TYR A 6 1.51 -33.31 -2.88
CA TYR A 6 1.48 -33.76 -4.27
C TYR A 6 2.90 -33.96 -4.79
N LEU A 7 3.22 -35.25 -4.98
CA LEU A 7 4.47 -35.68 -5.61
C LEU A 7 4.20 -35.89 -7.11
N LEU A 8 4.90 -35.12 -7.95
CA LEU A 8 4.90 -35.30 -9.41
C LEU A 8 5.83 -36.47 -9.75
N LEU A 9 5.26 -37.57 -10.25
CA LEU A 9 6.01 -38.67 -10.86
C LEU A 9 6.00 -38.46 -12.37
N ILE A 10 7.18 -38.23 -12.92
CA ILE A 10 7.45 -38.30 -14.36
C ILE A 10 7.87 -39.73 -14.67
N THR A 11 7.10 -40.46 -15.47
CA THR A 11 7.56 -41.68 -16.10
C THR A 11 7.43 -41.56 -17.60
N ALA A 12 8.56 -41.54 -18.24
CA ALA A 12 8.70 -41.73 -19.67
C ALA A 12 8.56 -43.23 -19.99
N THR A 13 7.76 -43.56 -21.01
CA THR A 13 7.87 -44.85 -21.68
C THR A 13 7.63 -44.70 -23.18
N THR A 14 8.60 -45.17 -23.89
CA THR A 14 8.78 -45.18 -25.35
C THR A 14 8.10 -46.39 -26.04
N LEU A 15 7.65 -46.14 -27.29
CA LEU A 15 7.55 -47.00 -28.48
C LEU A 15 6.79 -48.35 -28.43
N LEU A 16 5.90 -48.60 -29.40
CA LEU A 16 6.13 -49.38 -30.60
C LEU A 16 4.90 -49.46 -31.52
N LEU A 17 5.16 -49.28 -32.80
CA LEU A 17 4.47 -49.54 -34.05
C LEU A 17 3.43 -50.70 -34.07
N ALA A 18 2.31 -50.58 -34.78
CA ALA A 18 2.08 -51.13 -36.09
C ALA A 18 0.62 -51.09 -36.58
N CYS A 19 0.42 -50.61 -37.78
CA CYS A 19 -0.47 -51.00 -38.89
C CYS A 19 -1.99 -51.07 -38.73
N SER A 20 -2.60 -50.23 -39.57
CA SER A 20 -3.70 -50.43 -40.50
C SER A 20 -5.13 -50.63 -39.99
N SER A 21 -5.96 -49.71 -40.28
CA SER A 21 -7.00 -49.75 -41.31
C SER A 21 -7.93 -48.55 -41.20
N GLN A 22 -8.33 -48.07 -42.36
CA GLN A 22 -9.26 -46.96 -42.61
C GLN A 22 -10.57 -47.13 -41.81
N VAL A 23 -11.09 -46.00 -41.32
CA VAL A 23 -12.50 -45.58 -41.47
C VAL A 23 -12.69 -44.18 -40.93
N LYS A 24 -13.18 -43.30 -41.81
CA LYS A 24 -14.02 -42.13 -41.66
C LYS A 24 -13.63 -40.96 -40.71
N ASN A 25 -13.49 -39.84 -41.39
CA ASN A 25 -13.67 -38.47 -40.90
C ASN A 25 -14.71 -38.33 -39.79
N ASP A 26 -14.26 -37.93 -38.65
CA ASP A 26 -14.94 -36.96 -37.77
C ASP A 26 -13.89 -35.97 -37.33
N THR A 27 -14.07 -34.73 -37.79
CA THR A 27 -13.26 -33.59 -37.48
C THR A 27 -13.53 -33.26 -36.00
N GLU A 28 -12.80 -33.89 -35.07
CA GLU A 28 -12.68 -33.34 -33.72
C GLU A 28 -11.79 -32.09 -33.84
N GLU A 29 -12.44 -30.93 -33.88
CA GLU A 29 -11.82 -29.69 -33.52
C GLU A 29 -11.26 -29.85 -32.10
N GLN A 30 -9.99 -30.22 -32.01
CA GLN A 30 -9.21 -29.99 -30.81
C GLN A 30 -9.13 -28.47 -30.64
N THR A 31 -10.10 -27.94 -29.91
CA THR A 31 -9.98 -26.61 -29.29
C THR A 31 -8.89 -26.78 -28.23
N GLU A 32 -7.63 -26.60 -28.63
CA GLU A 32 -6.57 -26.25 -27.67
C GLU A 32 -7.07 -25.01 -26.94
N ALA A 33 -7.53 -25.19 -25.74
CA ALA A 33 -7.72 -24.11 -24.82
C ALA A 33 -6.33 -23.46 -24.63
N GLN A 34 -6.03 -22.44 -25.44
CA GLN A 34 -4.92 -21.55 -25.17
C GLN A 34 -5.18 -21.01 -23.77
N ALA A 35 -4.41 -21.48 -22.81
CA ALA A 35 -4.33 -20.83 -21.51
C ALA A 35 -4.02 -19.36 -21.81
N ILE A 36 -4.98 -18.48 -21.58
CA ILE A 36 -4.79 -17.05 -21.73
C ILE A 36 -3.76 -16.68 -20.68
N GLU A 37 -2.49 -16.56 -21.07
CA GLU A 37 -1.45 -16.07 -20.20
C GLU A 37 -1.86 -14.66 -19.75
N ALA A 38 -1.91 -14.44 -18.42
CA ALA A 38 -2.24 -13.16 -17.86
C ALA A 38 -1.29 -12.08 -18.38
N SER A 39 -1.83 -10.94 -18.79
CA SER A 39 -0.98 -9.83 -19.25
C SER A 39 -0.11 -9.32 -18.09
N PRO A 40 1.05 -8.71 -18.37
CA PRO A 40 1.92 -8.15 -17.33
C PRO A 40 1.21 -7.15 -16.43
N LYS A 41 0.22 -6.43 -16.95
CA LYS A 41 -0.62 -5.53 -16.17
C LYS A 41 -1.52 -6.29 -15.20
N GLU A 42 -2.12 -7.38 -15.63
CA GLU A 42 -2.95 -8.25 -14.78
C GLU A 42 -2.11 -8.92 -13.71
N MET A 43 -0.91 -9.40 -14.05
CA MET A 43 0.05 -9.95 -13.07
C MET A 43 0.42 -8.93 -11.99
N LEU A 44 0.67 -7.67 -12.33
CA LEU A 44 0.95 -6.62 -11.33
C LEU A 44 -0.27 -6.27 -10.49
N ASN A 45 -1.47 -6.32 -11.05
CA ASN A 45 -2.70 -6.13 -10.29
C ASN A 45 -2.92 -7.28 -9.31
N GLU A 46 -2.67 -8.51 -9.73
CA GLU A 46 -2.73 -9.69 -8.87
C GLU A 46 -1.65 -9.64 -7.79
N ALA A 47 -0.42 -9.27 -8.12
CA ALA A 47 0.65 -9.05 -7.16
C ALA A 47 0.24 -8.06 -6.06
N TYR A 48 -0.47 -6.98 -6.44
CA TYR A 48 -0.99 -6.01 -5.47
C TYR A 48 -2.13 -6.57 -4.62
N GLN A 49 -3.02 -7.42 -5.16
CA GLN A 49 -4.04 -8.10 -4.35
C GLN A 49 -3.41 -9.06 -3.34
N LEU A 50 -2.48 -9.90 -3.79
CA LEU A 50 -1.72 -10.81 -2.94
C LEU A 50 -0.97 -10.06 -1.82
N PHE A 51 -0.35 -8.92 -2.17
CA PHE A 51 0.24 -8.03 -1.19
C PHE A 51 -0.80 -7.57 -0.15
N LYS A 52 -1.99 -7.13 -0.52
CA LYS A 52 -3.03 -6.72 0.43
C LYS A 52 -3.52 -7.88 1.31
N GLU A 53 -3.54 -9.09 0.79
CA GLU A 53 -3.93 -10.31 1.50
C GLU A 53 -2.81 -10.85 2.41
N GLY A 54 -1.60 -10.30 2.31
CA GLY A 54 -0.44 -10.71 3.11
C GLY A 54 0.32 -11.90 2.54
N ASP A 55 0.04 -12.32 1.30
CA ASP A 55 0.85 -13.31 0.58
C ASP A 55 2.01 -12.61 -0.16
N ASP A 56 2.96 -12.15 0.66
CA ASP A 56 4.12 -11.41 0.16
C ASP A 56 4.98 -12.26 -0.79
N ALA A 57 5.06 -13.57 -0.55
CA ALA A 57 5.87 -14.46 -1.39
C ALA A 57 5.32 -14.54 -2.82
N ALA A 58 4.02 -14.74 -2.98
CA ALA A 58 3.38 -14.77 -4.30
C ALA A 58 3.39 -13.39 -4.97
N SER A 59 3.19 -12.30 -4.19
CA SER A 59 3.30 -10.92 -4.67
C SER A 59 4.68 -10.63 -5.26
N ILE A 60 5.76 -10.97 -4.53
CA ILE A 60 7.15 -10.79 -4.96
C ILE A 60 7.43 -11.61 -6.23
N LEU A 61 6.96 -12.86 -6.27
CA LEU A 61 7.15 -13.73 -7.43
C LEU A 61 6.58 -13.11 -8.71
N LEU A 62 5.31 -12.68 -8.69
CA LEU A 62 4.67 -12.08 -9.85
C LEU A 62 5.33 -10.75 -10.25
N ALA A 63 5.66 -9.90 -9.28
CA ALA A 63 6.34 -8.64 -9.56
C ALA A 63 7.74 -8.87 -10.17
N THR A 64 8.48 -9.91 -9.72
CA THR A 64 9.79 -10.28 -10.27
C THR A 64 9.67 -10.78 -11.70
N GLN A 65 8.69 -11.63 -12.00
CA GLN A 65 8.43 -12.10 -13.38
C GLN A 65 8.15 -10.92 -14.32
N VAL A 66 7.35 -9.95 -13.89
CA VAL A 66 7.08 -8.75 -14.71
C VAL A 66 8.33 -7.87 -14.85
N LEU A 67 9.18 -7.80 -13.82
CA LEU A 67 10.46 -7.07 -13.89
C LEU A 67 11.39 -7.69 -14.95
N GLU A 68 11.54 -9.01 -14.93
CA GLU A 68 12.35 -9.75 -15.91
C GLU A 68 11.82 -9.54 -17.33
N LEU A 69 10.53 -9.74 -17.53
CA LEU A 69 9.88 -9.48 -18.83
C LEU A 69 10.07 -8.04 -19.30
N GLY A 70 9.93 -7.07 -18.38
CA GLY A 70 10.15 -5.65 -18.67
C GLY A 70 11.58 -5.37 -19.15
N ARG A 71 12.57 -6.02 -18.54
CA ARG A 71 13.99 -5.92 -18.91
C ARG A 71 14.27 -6.58 -20.27
N GLU A 72 13.75 -7.79 -20.50
CA GLU A 72 13.89 -8.51 -21.77
C GLU A 72 13.28 -7.75 -22.95
N THR A 73 12.10 -7.19 -22.73
CA THR A 73 11.38 -6.41 -23.76
C THR A 73 11.77 -4.94 -23.83
N LYS A 74 12.71 -4.50 -22.99
CA LYS A 74 13.13 -3.10 -22.87
C LYS A 74 11.96 -2.14 -22.64
N ASN A 75 11.00 -2.56 -21.82
CA ASN A 75 9.81 -1.79 -21.50
C ASN A 75 9.96 -1.11 -20.14
N ASP A 76 10.44 0.14 -20.17
CA ASP A 76 10.70 0.95 -18.97
C ASP A 76 9.46 1.12 -18.07
N THR A 77 8.26 1.10 -18.65
CA THR A 77 7.03 1.21 -17.88
C THR A 77 6.77 -0.07 -17.06
N LEU A 78 7.00 -1.24 -17.63
CA LEU A 78 6.89 -2.51 -16.88
C LEU A 78 7.96 -2.58 -15.80
N VAL A 79 9.22 -2.25 -16.14
CA VAL A 79 10.33 -2.22 -15.18
C VAL A 79 9.99 -1.33 -13.98
N GLY A 80 9.60 -0.08 -14.22
CA GLY A 80 9.33 0.87 -13.14
C GLY A 80 8.14 0.48 -12.27
N ARG A 81 7.08 -0.09 -12.87
CA ARG A 81 5.91 -0.57 -12.11
C ARG A 81 6.24 -1.80 -11.26
N ALA A 82 7.02 -2.73 -11.80
CA ALA A 82 7.47 -3.92 -11.09
C ALA A 82 8.40 -3.55 -9.92
N LEU A 83 9.37 -2.65 -10.15
CA LEU A 83 10.23 -2.12 -9.08
C LEU A 83 9.41 -1.46 -7.97
N THR A 84 8.40 -0.65 -8.31
CA THR A 84 7.50 -0.02 -7.32
C THR A 84 6.74 -1.08 -6.49
N SER A 85 6.28 -2.16 -7.12
CA SER A 85 5.62 -3.27 -6.42
C SER A 85 6.57 -3.98 -5.46
N LEU A 86 7.80 -4.26 -5.88
CA LEU A 86 8.83 -4.87 -5.04
C LEU A 86 9.25 -3.95 -3.88
N CYS A 87 9.31 -2.63 -4.09
CA CYS A 87 9.56 -1.66 -3.02
C CYS A 87 8.52 -1.76 -1.89
N ARG A 88 7.23 -1.90 -2.22
CA ARG A 88 6.17 -2.09 -1.21
C ARG A 88 6.38 -3.34 -0.38
N ASN A 89 6.77 -4.45 -0.99
CA ASN A 89 7.07 -5.69 -0.27
C ASN A 89 8.29 -5.53 0.65
N ALA A 90 9.33 -4.84 0.19
CA ALA A 90 10.51 -4.53 1.01
C ALA A 90 10.17 -3.61 2.19
N GLN A 91 9.29 -2.62 2.01
CA GLN A 91 8.78 -1.77 3.09
C GLN A 91 8.01 -2.57 4.15
N ARG A 92 7.10 -3.46 3.72
CA ARG A 92 6.32 -4.30 4.64
C ARG A 92 7.21 -5.19 5.51
N SER A 93 8.23 -5.79 4.89
CA SER A 93 9.21 -6.64 5.60
C SER A 93 10.26 -5.85 6.38
N LEU A 94 10.25 -4.51 6.30
CA LEU A 94 11.28 -3.61 6.85
C LEU A 94 12.70 -3.93 6.32
N ASP A 95 12.80 -4.48 5.12
CA ASP A 95 14.07 -4.75 4.46
C ASP A 95 14.61 -3.47 3.81
N THR A 96 15.28 -2.68 4.63
CA THR A 96 15.85 -1.39 4.22
C THR A 96 16.96 -1.52 3.18
N THR A 97 17.69 -2.62 3.19
CA THR A 97 18.74 -2.90 2.21
C THR A 97 18.13 -3.14 0.84
N LYS A 98 17.13 -4.03 0.77
CA LYS A 98 16.43 -4.31 -0.47
C LYS A 98 15.71 -3.09 -1.02
N LEU A 99 15.06 -2.31 -0.15
CA LEU A 99 14.40 -1.08 -0.55
C LEU A 99 15.39 -0.06 -1.13
N ALA A 100 16.58 0.08 -0.55
CA ALA A 100 17.62 0.97 -1.07
C ALA A 100 18.11 0.53 -2.46
N GLU A 101 18.34 -0.78 -2.69
CA GLU A 101 18.70 -1.32 -4.00
C GLU A 101 17.64 -1.01 -5.05
N LEU A 102 16.38 -1.33 -4.78
CA LEU A 102 15.25 -1.11 -5.72
C LEU A 102 15.02 0.38 -5.98
N SER A 103 15.21 1.21 -4.98
CA SER A 103 15.12 2.67 -5.06
C SER A 103 16.20 3.25 -5.99
N SER A 104 17.43 2.72 -5.89
CA SER A 104 18.53 3.11 -6.80
C SER A 104 18.22 2.70 -8.24
N GLU A 105 17.65 1.52 -8.47
CA GLU A 105 17.24 1.12 -9.81
C GLU A 105 16.13 2.04 -10.39
N LEU A 106 15.19 2.52 -9.57
CA LEU A 106 14.20 3.51 -10.00
C LEU A 106 14.84 4.85 -10.40
N GLU A 107 15.89 5.27 -9.69
CA GLU A 107 16.66 6.48 -10.02
C GLU A 107 17.39 6.33 -11.38
N ASP A 108 18.06 5.21 -11.59
CA ASP A 108 18.74 4.89 -12.84
C ASP A 108 17.74 4.81 -14.02
N LEU A 109 16.58 4.19 -13.77
CA LEU A 109 15.50 4.12 -14.77
C LEU A 109 14.97 5.51 -15.12
N ALA A 110 14.81 6.38 -14.13
CA ALA A 110 14.39 7.76 -14.39
C ALA A 110 15.44 8.54 -15.18
N ALA A 111 16.72 8.35 -14.87
CA ALA A 111 17.83 9.00 -15.59
C ALA A 111 17.92 8.55 -17.05
N THR A 112 17.72 7.27 -17.32
CA THR A 112 17.81 6.68 -18.68
C THR A 112 16.58 6.92 -19.52
N SER A 113 15.38 6.80 -18.94
CA SER A 113 14.10 6.98 -19.66
C SER A 113 13.64 8.44 -19.76
N GLY A 114 14.19 9.34 -18.94
CA GLY A 114 13.71 10.71 -18.80
C GLY A 114 12.35 10.83 -18.09
N ASN A 115 11.77 9.73 -17.61
CA ASN A 115 10.46 9.71 -16.96
C ASN A 115 10.56 10.07 -15.47
N LYS A 116 10.23 11.30 -15.13
CA LYS A 116 10.27 11.82 -13.76
C LYS A 116 9.29 11.13 -12.79
N GLN A 117 8.34 10.35 -13.30
CA GLN A 117 7.45 9.57 -12.44
C GLN A 117 8.23 8.57 -11.56
N TRP A 118 9.32 8.01 -12.08
CA TRP A 118 10.16 7.10 -11.30
C TRP A 118 10.91 7.81 -10.17
N LEU A 119 11.33 9.07 -10.36
CA LEU A 119 11.89 9.89 -9.27
C LEU A 119 10.85 10.17 -8.18
N MET A 120 9.60 10.42 -8.57
CA MET A 120 8.50 10.58 -7.61
C MET A 120 8.32 9.34 -6.74
N TYR A 121 8.23 8.15 -7.36
CA TYR A 121 8.12 6.90 -6.62
C TYR A 121 9.35 6.62 -5.77
N ARG A 122 10.56 6.84 -6.30
CA ARG A 122 11.79 6.71 -5.52
C ARG A 122 11.77 7.59 -4.27
N ALA A 123 11.42 8.85 -4.42
CA ALA A 123 11.36 9.78 -3.29
C ALA A 123 10.32 9.33 -2.25
N HIS A 124 9.11 8.96 -2.69
CA HIS A 124 8.07 8.43 -1.81
C HIS A 124 8.54 7.18 -1.04
N MET A 125 9.12 6.19 -1.73
CA MET A 125 9.60 4.95 -1.11
C MET A 125 10.73 5.20 -0.10
N ASN A 126 11.65 6.11 -0.40
CA ASN A 126 12.68 6.50 0.56
C ASN A 126 12.10 7.22 1.78
N ALA A 127 11.11 8.11 1.59
CA ALA A 127 10.43 8.77 2.68
C ALA A 127 9.77 7.77 3.64
N GLU A 128 9.06 6.79 3.10
CA GLU A 128 8.45 5.70 3.87
C GLU A 128 9.51 4.89 4.64
N MET A 129 10.61 4.54 4.01
CA MET A 129 11.71 3.82 4.65
C MET A 129 12.23 4.58 5.87
N TRP A 130 12.53 5.86 5.72
CA TRP A 130 13.09 6.65 6.80
C TRP A 130 12.06 6.89 7.92
N ARG A 131 10.77 7.04 7.57
CA ARG A 131 9.68 7.10 8.56
C ARG A 131 9.59 5.81 9.39
N LEU A 132 9.69 4.64 8.75
CA LEU A 132 9.63 3.34 9.44
C LEU A 132 10.84 3.07 10.32
N ILE A 133 12.02 3.54 9.93
CA ILE A 133 13.28 3.47 10.72
C ILE A 133 13.26 4.47 11.89
N GLY A 134 12.51 5.56 11.76
CA GLY A 134 12.43 6.61 12.78
C GLY A 134 13.32 7.83 12.50
N ASP A 135 13.96 7.93 11.33
CA ASP A 135 14.68 9.13 10.90
C ASP A 135 13.70 10.12 10.25
N MET A 136 13.05 10.90 11.11
CA MET A 136 11.98 11.82 10.68
C MET A 136 12.50 12.99 9.84
N ASP A 137 13.76 13.39 9.99
CA ASP A 137 14.33 14.47 9.19
C ASP A 137 14.52 14.04 7.74
N ARG A 138 15.11 12.87 7.51
CA ARG A 138 15.22 12.31 6.15
C ARG A 138 13.86 11.98 5.55
N ALA A 139 12.93 11.43 6.33
CA ALA A 139 11.58 11.19 5.85
C ALA A 139 10.92 12.48 5.35
N GLU A 140 11.06 13.58 6.08
CA GLU A 140 10.50 14.88 5.69
C GLU A 140 11.12 15.41 4.40
N GLU A 141 12.44 15.30 4.22
CA GLU A 141 13.15 15.71 3.01
C GLU A 141 12.59 14.97 1.79
N PHE A 142 12.51 13.63 1.86
CA PHE A 142 12.05 12.81 0.75
C PHE A 142 10.55 12.96 0.46
N TYR A 143 9.67 13.13 1.47
CA TYR A 143 8.27 13.48 1.22
C TYR A 143 8.14 14.83 0.54
N THR A 144 8.95 15.82 0.93
CA THR A 144 8.95 17.14 0.31
C THR A 144 9.40 17.07 -1.16
N GLU A 145 10.40 16.22 -1.47
CA GLU A 145 10.84 15.95 -2.84
C GLU A 145 9.71 15.28 -3.65
N SER A 146 9.11 14.20 -3.12
CA SER A 146 8.00 13.50 -3.78
C SER A 146 6.83 14.44 -4.06
N MET A 147 6.40 15.22 -3.07
CA MET A 147 5.31 16.20 -3.23
C MET A 147 5.60 17.24 -4.29
N LYS A 148 6.84 17.74 -4.37
CA LYS A 148 7.26 18.71 -5.41
C LYS A 148 7.17 18.09 -6.80
N ILE A 149 7.65 16.86 -6.96
CA ILE A 149 7.60 16.14 -8.25
C ILE A 149 6.16 15.81 -8.61
N SER A 150 5.38 15.30 -7.66
CA SER A 150 3.96 14.96 -7.84
C SER A 150 3.15 16.16 -8.33
N LEU A 151 3.36 17.34 -7.73
CA LEU A 151 2.69 18.57 -8.11
C LEU A 151 3.09 18.97 -9.54
N ALA A 152 4.38 18.89 -9.89
CA ALA A 152 4.88 19.23 -11.23
C ALA A 152 4.36 18.28 -12.32
N LEU A 153 4.07 17.02 -11.98
CA LEU A 153 3.52 15.99 -12.87
C LEU A 153 1.99 15.97 -12.91
N GLY A 154 1.30 16.74 -12.06
CA GLY A 154 -0.15 16.62 -11.88
C GLY A 154 -0.57 15.27 -11.28
N ALA A 155 0.32 14.57 -10.58
CA ALA A 155 0.08 13.28 -9.94
C ALA A 155 -0.64 13.48 -8.58
N THR A 156 -1.90 13.94 -8.64
CA THR A 156 -2.69 14.33 -7.46
C THR A 156 -2.85 13.22 -6.45
N GLY A 157 -2.93 11.95 -6.89
CA GLY A 157 -3.03 10.79 -5.99
C GLY A 157 -1.81 10.67 -5.08
N MET A 158 -0.59 10.67 -5.64
CA MET A 158 0.65 10.60 -4.85
C MET A 158 0.81 11.84 -3.97
N TYR A 159 0.51 13.04 -4.51
CA TYR A 159 0.53 14.26 -3.73
C TYR A 159 -0.38 14.20 -2.51
N THR A 160 -1.55 13.58 -2.65
CA THR A 160 -2.49 13.37 -1.53
C THR A 160 -1.96 12.38 -0.50
N ILE A 161 -1.42 11.24 -0.95
CA ILE A 161 -0.82 10.23 -0.07
C ILE A 161 0.37 10.81 0.72
N ASP A 162 1.20 11.60 0.08
CA ASP A 162 2.35 12.24 0.74
C ASP A 162 1.93 13.24 1.83
N HIS A 163 0.79 13.93 1.67
CA HIS A 163 0.24 14.77 2.73
C HIS A 163 -0.15 13.95 3.96
N PHE A 164 -0.82 12.82 3.74
CA PHE A 164 -1.17 11.89 4.81
C PHE A 164 0.08 11.39 5.54
N ASN A 165 1.04 10.83 4.80
CA ASN A 165 2.23 10.23 5.38
C ASN A 165 3.15 11.26 6.05
N LYS A 166 3.35 12.42 5.44
CA LYS A 166 4.14 13.50 6.04
C LYS A 166 3.50 14.05 7.32
N SER A 167 2.18 13.92 7.50
CA SER A 167 1.52 14.35 8.74
C SER A 167 1.99 13.54 9.94
N PHE A 168 2.28 12.24 9.79
CA PHE A 168 2.89 11.43 10.86
C PHE A 168 4.29 11.91 11.22
N VAL A 169 5.09 12.28 10.22
CA VAL A 169 6.44 12.81 10.42
C VAL A 169 6.38 14.12 11.23
N SER A 170 5.53 15.05 10.80
CA SER A 170 5.35 16.33 11.53
C SER A 170 4.84 16.13 12.94
N THR A 171 3.91 15.18 13.14
CA THR A 171 3.40 14.80 14.46
C THR A 171 4.50 14.25 15.35
N ALA A 172 5.31 13.31 14.84
CA ALA A 172 6.41 12.71 15.59
C ALA A 172 7.51 13.72 15.96
N LYS A 173 7.69 14.76 15.15
CA LYS A 173 8.62 15.88 15.41
C LYS A 173 8.04 16.92 16.39
N GLY A 174 6.79 16.80 16.80
CA GLY A 174 6.10 17.79 17.65
C GLY A 174 5.63 19.03 16.90
N ASP A 175 5.76 19.09 15.58
CA ASP A 175 5.22 20.17 14.76
C ASP A 175 3.72 19.93 14.47
N TYR A 176 2.93 20.06 15.52
CA TYR A 176 1.47 19.83 15.47
C TYR A 176 0.74 20.81 14.55
N LYS A 177 1.28 22.00 14.36
CA LYS A 177 0.71 23.00 13.45
C LYS A 177 0.81 22.53 12.00
N THR A 178 1.99 22.09 11.60
CA THR A 178 2.20 21.52 10.24
C THR A 178 1.43 20.22 10.06
N ALA A 179 1.42 19.32 11.05
CA ALA A 179 0.64 18.08 11.00
C ALA A 179 -0.85 18.36 10.77
N ASN A 180 -1.43 19.30 11.51
CA ASN A 180 -2.81 19.74 11.35
C ASN A 180 -3.09 20.25 9.91
N ALA A 181 -2.23 21.12 9.40
CA ALA A 181 -2.37 21.66 8.03
C ALA A 181 -2.28 20.56 6.96
N LEU A 182 -1.40 19.55 7.14
CA LEU A 182 -1.25 18.43 6.23
C LEU A 182 -2.48 17.52 6.24
N ILE A 183 -3.05 17.21 7.40
CA ILE A 183 -4.29 16.45 7.53
C ILE A 183 -5.46 17.18 6.87
N LYS A 184 -5.62 18.48 7.12
CA LYS A 184 -6.63 19.30 6.42
C LYS A 184 -6.48 19.25 4.90
N LYS A 185 -5.24 19.41 4.42
CA LYS A 185 -4.97 19.39 2.97
C LYS A 185 -5.27 18.03 2.36
N TYR A 186 -4.94 16.92 3.07
CA TYR A 186 -5.31 15.57 2.67
C TYR A 186 -6.82 15.47 2.42
N TYR A 187 -7.65 15.85 3.39
CA TYR A 187 -9.11 15.77 3.27
C TYR A 187 -9.67 16.69 2.18
N LEU A 188 -9.09 17.88 2.00
CA LEU A 188 -9.46 18.76 0.90
C LEU A 188 -9.22 18.11 -0.46
N LEU A 189 -8.03 17.54 -0.67
CA LEU A 189 -7.66 16.86 -1.92
C LEU A 189 -8.53 15.60 -2.15
N ARG A 190 -8.86 14.85 -1.11
CA ARG A 190 -9.78 13.70 -1.17
C ARG A 190 -11.18 14.12 -1.60
N LYS A 191 -11.68 15.23 -1.05
CA LYS A 191 -12.97 15.81 -1.42
C LYS A 191 -13.00 16.29 -2.88
N GLU A 192 -11.94 16.96 -3.33
CA GLU A 192 -11.78 17.41 -4.71
C GLU A 192 -11.78 16.23 -5.70
N ALA A 193 -11.25 15.08 -5.30
CA ALA A 193 -11.21 13.85 -6.10
C ALA A 193 -12.48 12.98 -5.98
N ASP A 194 -13.53 13.42 -5.26
CA ASP A 194 -14.74 12.65 -4.91
C ASP A 194 -14.44 11.24 -4.33
N ALA A 195 -13.36 11.14 -3.60
CA ALA A 195 -12.84 9.87 -3.09
C ALA A 195 -13.31 9.64 -1.64
N LYS A 196 -14.50 9.07 -1.46
CA LYS A 196 -15.12 8.82 -0.14
C LYS A 196 -14.57 7.59 0.58
N SER A 197 -14.18 6.56 -0.17
CA SER A 197 -13.82 5.24 0.38
C SER A 197 -12.57 5.24 1.28
N GLU A 198 -11.75 6.27 1.22
CA GLU A 198 -10.50 6.35 1.99
C GLU A 198 -10.50 7.43 3.07
N ASP A 199 -11.65 8.01 3.38
CA ASP A 199 -11.76 9.02 4.44
C ASP A 199 -11.32 8.48 5.81
N ALA A 200 -11.47 7.17 6.03
CA ALA A 200 -11.04 6.50 7.25
C ALA A 200 -9.52 6.52 7.47
N TYR A 201 -8.70 6.51 6.40
CA TYR A 201 -7.23 6.57 6.55
C TYR A 201 -6.77 7.87 7.17
N GLY A 202 -7.29 9.01 6.74
CA GLY A 202 -6.91 10.31 7.33
C GLY A 202 -7.20 10.41 8.82
N LEU A 203 -8.19 9.67 9.33
CA LEU A 203 -8.47 9.61 10.76
C LEU A 203 -7.37 8.92 11.56
N ILE A 204 -6.58 8.01 10.98
CA ILE A 204 -5.41 7.44 11.67
C ILE A 204 -4.43 8.55 12.04
N ALA A 205 -4.14 9.44 11.08
CA ALA A 205 -3.23 10.56 11.31
C ALA A 205 -3.79 11.54 12.37
N LEU A 206 -5.10 11.80 12.34
CA LEU A 206 -5.76 12.62 13.33
C LEU A 206 -5.72 11.98 14.73
N ALA A 207 -6.02 10.70 14.85
CA ALA A 207 -5.95 9.98 16.13
C ALA A 207 -4.54 10.04 16.73
N TYR A 208 -3.52 9.82 15.89
CA TYR A 208 -2.11 9.91 16.29
C TYR A 208 -1.72 11.33 16.73
N LEU A 209 -2.12 12.35 15.96
CA LEU A 209 -1.90 13.75 16.32
C LEU A 209 -2.51 14.08 17.69
N LEU A 210 -3.73 13.64 17.95
CA LEU A 210 -4.43 13.90 19.22
C LEU A 210 -3.76 13.18 20.39
N GLU A 211 -3.32 11.95 20.19
CA GLU A 211 -2.57 11.18 21.20
C GLU A 211 -1.26 11.87 21.56
N GLN A 212 -0.48 12.31 20.57
CA GLN A 212 0.78 13.03 20.81
C GLN A 212 0.57 14.41 21.46
N LYS A 213 -0.61 15.01 21.31
CA LYS A 213 -1.04 16.22 22.03
C LYS A 213 -1.64 15.92 23.42
N GLU A 214 -1.57 14.67 23.87
CA GLU A 214 -2.16 14.18 25.13
C GLU A 214 -3.69 14.36 25.22
N ASN A 215 -4.36 14.57 24.09
CA ASN A 215 -5.81 14.56 24.02
C ASN A 215 -6.34 13.12 23.86
N TYR A 216 -6.14 12.31 24.89
CA TYR A 216 -6.46 10.87 24.87
C TYR A 216 -7.95 10.57 24.64
N LYS A 217 -8.85 11.44 25.13
CA LYS A 217 -10.29 11.27 24.88
C LYS A 217 -10.63 11.48 23.41
N GLY A 218 -10.09 12.53 22.80
CA GLY A 218 -10.24 12.79 21.37
C GLY A 218 -9.59 11.71 20.51
N ALA A 219 -8.39 11.26 20.89
CA ALA A 219 -7.69 10.18 20.19
C ALA A 219 -8.52 8.88 20.20
N HIS A 220 -9.13 8.52 21.35
CA HIS A 220 -10.00 7.35 21.43
C HIS A 220 -11.27 7.50 20.59
N GLU A 221 -11.94 8.66 20.65
CA GLU A 221 -13.12 8.94 19.84
C GLU A 221 -12.83 8.77 18.35
N VAL A 222 -11.73 9.35 17.86
CA VAL A 222 -11.32 9.23 16.45
C VAL A 222 -10.96 7.79 16.11
N ALA A 223 -10.24 7.05 16.97
CA ALA A 223 -9.89 5.66 16.74
C ALA A 223 -11.13 4.76 16.63
N VAL A 224 -12.15 4.94 17.47
CA VAL A 224 -13.41 4.20 17.41
C VAL A 224 -14.12 4.43 16.07
N VAL A 225 -14.21 5.68 15.62
CA VAL A 225 -14.83 6.01 14.33
C VAL A 225 -14.02 5.44 13.17
N THR A 226 -12.69 5.49 13.24
CA THR A 226 -11.79 4.90 12.25
C THR A 226 -12.05 3.41 12.09
N ARG A 227 -12.08 2.65 13.18
CA ARG A 227 -12.35 1.20 13.15
C ARG A 227 -13.75 0.87 12.62
N ARG A 228 -14.75 1.67 12.98
CA ARG A 228 -16.09 1.53 12.43
C ARG A 228 -16.11 1.72 10.91
N LEU A 229 -15.50 2.79 10.40
CA LEU A 229 -15.45 3.07 8.97
C LEU A 229 -14.66 2.01 8.20
N PHE A 230 -13.56 1.51 8.73
CA PHE A 230 -12.85 0.39 8.12
C PHE A 230 -13.75 -0.83 7.96
N LYS A 231 -14.52 -1.18 9.01
CA LYS A 231 -15.46 -2.29 8.95
C LYS A 231 -16.60 -2.04 7.96
N GLU A 232 -17.21 -0.87 7.97
CA GLU A 232 -18.33 -0.50 7.11
C GLU A 232 -17.94 -0.47 5.62
N GLN A 233 -16.71 -0.03 5.32
CA GLN A 233 -16.19 0.11 3.97
C GLN A 233 -15.37 -1.11 3.50
N ASN A 234 -15.25 -2.15 4.34
CA ASN A 234 -14.43 -3.34 4.08
C ASN A 234 -12.98 -2.97 3.71
N LEU A 235 -12.39 -2.04 4.48
CA LEU A 235 -11.02 -1.57 4.29
C LEU A 235 -10.09 -2.28 5.27
N PHE A 236 -8.90 -2.59 4.78
CA PHE A 236 -7.83 -3.23 5.55
C PHE A 236 -6.57 -2.38 5.40
N PRO A 237 -6.20 -1.58 6.43
CA PRO A 237 -4.99 -0.78 6.38
C PRO A 237 -3.77 -1.68 6.28
N GLU A 238 -2.78 -1.22 5.53
CA GLU A 238 -1.49 -1.88 5.48
C GLU A 238 -0.81 -1.79 6.86
N PRO A 239 0.02 -2.79 7.25
CA PRO A 239 0.66 -2.79 8.57
C PRO A 239 1.39 -1.49 8.95
N PRO A 240 2.11 -0.82 8.02
CA PRO A 240 2.74 0.47 8.31
C PRO A 240 1.76 1.59 8.66
N ASP A 241 0.55 1.57 8.06
CA ASP A 241 -0.50 2.56 8.30
C ASP A 241 -1.33 2.19 9.53
N GLU A 242 -1.50 0.91 9.82
CA GLU A 242 -2.23 0.46 11.00
C GLU A 242 -1.43 0.66 12.30
N LYS A 243 -0.11 0.57 12.23
CA LYS A 243 0.76 0.67 13.41
C LYS A 243 0.52 1.92 14.26
N PRO A 244 0.41 3.14 13.71
CA PRO A 244 0.06 4.33 14.49
C PRO A 244 -1.27 4.19 15.22
N LEU A 245 -2.30 3.64 14.58
CA LEU A 245 -3.61 3.44 15.21
C LEU A 245 -3.55 2.44 16.37
N LEU A 246 -2.81 1.33 16.22
CA LEU A 246 -2.59 0.36 17.28
C LEU A 246 -1.86 0.98 18.47
N LEU A 247 -0.87 1.85 18.24
CA LEU A 247 -0.17 2.58 19.30
C LEU A 247 -1.11 3.53 20.05
N VAL A 248 -1.95 4.27 19.34
CA VAL A 248 -3.00 5.11 19.95
C VAL A 248 -3.94 4.26 20.80
N GLU A 249 -4.47 3.15 20.26
CA GLU A 249 -5.39 2.27 20.98
C GLU A 249 -4.77 1.66 22.25
N ALA A 250 -3.49 1.35 22.22
CA ALA A 250 -2.76 0.87 23.38
C ALA A 250 -2.62 1.99 24.43
N LYS A 251 -2.20 3.18 24.01
CA LYS A 251 -1.97 4.32 24.89
C LYS A 251 -3.24 4.82 25.56
N VAL A 252 -4.34 4.93 24.84
CA VAL A 252 -5.61 5.38 25.44
C VAL A 252 -6.15 4.37 26.47
N LYS A 253 -5.92 3.07 26.27
CA LYS A 253 -6.28 2.02 27.24
C LYS A 253 -5.41 2.07 28.51
N GLU A 254 -4.17 2.51 28.39
CA GLU A 254 -3.27 2.71 29.54
C GLU A 254 -3.73 3.91 30.39
N VAL A 255 -4.17 5.00 29.75
CA VAL A 255 -4.42 6.29 30.41
C VAL A 255 -5.88 6.46 30.86
N LEU A 256 -6.84 5.95 30.08
CA LEU A 256 -8.27 6.14 30.36
C LEU A 256 -8.87 4.94 31.10
N THR A 257 -9.84 5.21 31.99
CA THR A 257 -10.59 4.14 32.65
C THR A 257 -11.50 3.40 31.68
N THR A 258 -11.81 2.13 31.97
CA THR A 258 -12.72 1.30 31.18
C THR A 258 -14.09 1.99 31.01
N THR A 259 -14.60 2.64 32.05
CA THR A 259 -15.86 3.38 32.02
C THR A 259 -15.78 4.53 31.01
N THR A 260 -14.72 5.35 31.07
CA THR A 260 -14.51 6.47 30.12
C THR A 260 -14.41 5.98 28.69
N LEU A 261 -13.67 4.89 28.45
CA LEU A 261 -13.57 4.28 27.11
C LEU A 261 -14.93 3.83 26.58
N ALA A 262 -15.74 3.18 27.41
CA ALA A 262 -17.09 2.72 27.03
C ALA A 262 -18.05 3.89 26.74
N GLU A 263 -18.03 4.93 27.56
CA GLU A 263 -18.84 6.15 27.37
C GLU A 263 -18.49 6.84 26.04
N ILE A 264 -17.19 7.04 25.76
CA ILE A 264 -16.74 7.65 24.51
C ILE A 264 -17.17 6.79 23.33
N SER A 265 -16.93 5.47 23.39
CA SER A 265 -17.28 4.57 22.31
C SER A 265 -18.78 4.62 22.00
N THR A 266 -19.64 4.64 23.02
CA THR A 266 -21.11 4.74 22.86
C THR A 266 -21.50 6.08 22.21
N ASN A 267 -20.92 7.18 22.66
CA ASN A 267 -21.24 8.51 22.17
C ASN A 267 -20.72 8.78 20.75
N SER A 268 -19.71 8.03 20.30
CA SER A 268 -19.06 8.21 18.99
C SER A 268 -19.68 7.39 17.87
N VAL A 269 -20.68 6.55 18.15
CA VAL A 269 -21.30 5.65 17.17
C VAL A 269 -21.85 6.39 15.93
N SER A 270 -22.36 7.61 16.10
CA SER A 270 -22.92 8.42 15.01
C SER A 270 -21.98 9.52 14.50
N ALA A 271 -20.77 9.64 15.05
CA ALA A 271 -19.85 10.69 14.63
C ALA A 271 -19.40 10.48 13.17
N SER A 272 -19.37 11.57 12.40
CA SER A 272 -18.93 11.58 11.00
C SER A 272 -17.52 12.14 10.87
N VAL A 273 -16.84 11.84 9.76
CA VAL A 273 -15.52 12.43 9.45
C VAL A 273 -15.59 13.96 9.52
N PRO A 274 -16.51 14.66 8.83
CA PRO A 274 -16.59 16.12 8.93
C PRO A 274 -16.73 16.63 10.36
N SER A 275 -17.58 16.00 11.19
CA SER A 275 -17.77 16.44 12.58
C SER A 275 -16.51 16.29 13.44
N LEU A 276 -15.69 15.26 13.18
CA LEU A 276 -14.40 15.08 13.86
C LEU A 276 -13.37 16.10 13.40
N LEU A 277 -13.32 16.38 12.09
CA LEU A 277 -12.42 17.40 11.55
C LEU A 277 -12.75 18.78 12.12
N ASP A 278 -14.03 19.17 12.12
CA ASP A 278 -14.49 20.45 12.69
C ASP A 278 -14.21 20.55 14.20
N LYS A 279 -14.24 19.42 14.91
CA LYS A 279 -14.00 19.38 16.36
C LYS A 279 -12.52 19.44 16.73
N TYR A 280 -11.63 18.85 15.94
CA TYR A 280 -10.25 18.59 16.35
C TYR A 280 -9.18 19.23 15.48
N LEU A 281 -9.53 19.68 14.29
CA LEU A 281 -8.60 20.42 13.42
C LEU A 281 -8.96 21.92 13.47
N ASP A 282 -8.06 22.72 14.04
CA ASP A 282 -8.19 24.19 14.12
C ASP A 282 -8.05 24.88 12.76
#